data_8d8075e248ca78125742e3f415140c7d
#
_entry.id   8d8075e248ca78125742e3f415140c7d
#
_cell.length_a   1.000
_cell.length_b   1.000
_cell.length_c   1.000
_cell.angle_alpha   90.00
_cell.angle_beta   90.00
_cell.angle_gamma   90.00
#
_symmetry.space_group_name_H-M   'P 1'
#
loop_
_entity.id
_entity.type
_entity.pdbx_description
1 polymer ?
#
loop_
_entity_poly.entity_id
_entity_poly.type
_entity_poly.pdbx_seq_one_letter_code
_entity_poly.pdbx_strand_id
1 'polypeptide(L)'
;MAVRLIVEREREIQAFVPQSYYKVSAVFATADGNEVRAEMSTRFSTEEQAREFLQACLGSEFTVSQVETRPARRSPAPPFTTSTLQQEAARKLGFSVSQTMSLAQRLYEEGLITYMRTDSVNLSTLALGTSKNEILNNWGEAYLHTRNYHTKTKGAQEAHEAIRPTYMDKRKVPGTAQEQRLYELIWKRTMASQMADARLEKTNIEIGISDRPEHFRAQGETVTFPGFMQVWSTDGKISLKGDQSLLPPLKVGEPLQRDTIAVTESFTQPKPRYDEGHLTGKMEELGIGRPSTYASTISTIQQREYVRRGDSDGTPRDYTVLTLPAQGDITVETRTENVGATRGKLVPTDIGMVVNDFLMEHFPDILDYSFTAKVESKFDEIAKGELPWKEEINDFYTGFHPHIDRISTMRMEHKAGERLLGTDPASGKPVSVKIGRFGPLVQIGIADDDEKPRFASLQKNQSIADITLEEALKLFELPRTLGQSEGLAVKAAIGRFGPYVQLGKLYVSIPKEMSPHTITLEEAEELIRAKREAEANKLIRDFGTELPGTQVLNGRFGPYIAHTPEGARRPVNYRIPKGEDPATLTADRVRELMIEQDAAPRKTTRRRTKAAK
;
A
#
# COMPACT_ATOMS: atom_id res chain seq x y z
N MET A 1 -0.20 2.10 20.13
CA MET A 1 -1.08 3.07 19.42
C MET A 1 -1.08 2.86 17.88
N ALA A 2 0.04 2.97 17.14
CA ALA A 2 0.03 2.77 15.68
C ALA A 2 -0.45 1.37 15.24
N VAL A 3 -0.03 0.30 15.92
CA VAL A 3 -0.54 -1.07 15.70
C VAL A 3 -2.04 -1.13 16.00
N ARG A 4 -2.47 -0.52 17.10
CA ARG A 4 -3.89 -0.46 17.52
C ARG A 4 -4.78 0.13 16.41
N LEU A 5 -4.37 1.25 15.79
CA LEU A 5 -5.12 1.85 14.67
C LEU A 5 -5.33 0.87 13.50
N ILE A 6 -4.29 0.10 13.18
CA ILE A 6 -4.32 -0.88 12.09
C ILE A 6 -5.19 -2.08 12.47
N VAL A 7 -5.06 -2.59 13.71
CA VAL A 7 -5.85 -3.72 14.22
C VAL A 7 -7.33 -3.37 14.30
N GLU A 8 -7.68 -2.20 14.87
CA GLU A 8 -9.07 -1.75 14.94
C GLU A 8 -9.67 -1.58 13.54
N ARG A 9 -8.92 -1.02 12.57
CA ARG A 9 -9.36 -0.91 11.18
C ARG A 9 -9.59 -2.28 10.54
N GLU A 10 -8.74 -3.25 10.77
CA GLU A 10 -8.92 -4.60 10.23
C GLU A 10 -10.15 -5.27 10.81
N ARG A 11 -10.40 -5.11 12.12
CA ARG A 11 -11.62 -5.60 12.78
C ARG A 11 -12.89 -4.91 12.27
N GLU A 12 -12.83 -3.58 12.06
CA GLU A 12 -13.94 -2.85 11.40
C GLU A 12 -14.27 -3.44 10.02
N ILE A 13 -13.24 -3.78 9.24
CA ILE A 13 -13.41 -4.36 7.90
C ILE A 13 -13.96 -5.78 7.97
N GLN A 14 -13.46 -6.61 8.87
CA GLN A 14 -13.93 -7.99 9.06
C GLN A 14 -15.38 -8.06 9.55
N ALA A 15 -15.78 -7.14 10.43
CA ALA A 15 -17.14 -7.04 10.93
C ALA A 15 -18.13 -6.37 9.95
N PHE A 16 -17.61 -5.77 8.88
CA PHE A 16 -18.45 -5.02 7.94
C PHE A 16 -19.21 -5.96 7.01
N VAL A 17 -20.54 -5.81 7.00
CA VAL A 17 -21.43 -6.53 6.09
C VAL A 17 -21.82 -5.61 4.93
N PRO A 18 -21.33 -5.87 3.71
CA PRO A 18 -21.71 -5.09 2.54
C PRO A 18 -23.20 -5.20 2.24
N GLN A 19 -23.85 -4.07 1.96
CA GLN A 19 -25.21 -4.01 1.47
C GLN A 19 -25.21 -3.66 0.00
N SER A 20 -25.94 -4.44 -0.82
CA SER A 20 -26.11 -4.15 -2.24
C SER A 20 -27.14 -3.05 -2.46
N TYR A 21 -26.96 -2.29 -3.52
CA TYR A 21 -27.88 -1.29 -4.04
C TYR A 21 -27.57 -1.06 -5.53
N TYR A 22 -28.54 -0.54 -6.25
CA TYR A 22 -28.46 -0.35 -7.69
C TYR A 22 -28.33 1.13 -8.04
N LYS A 23 -27.22 1.50 -8.71
CA LYS A 23 -26.95 2.84 -9.23
C LYS A 23 -27.36 2.94 -10.67
N VAL A 24 -27.97 4.07 -11.04
CA VAL A 24 -28.36 4.35 -12.42
C VAL A 24 -27.44 5.41 -13.01
N SER A 25 -26.88 5.10 -14.15
CA SER A 25 -26.12 6.02 -15.00
C SER A 25 -26.69 6.02 -16.41
N ALA A 26 -26.58 7.13 -17.11
CA ALA A 26 -27.04 7.24 -18.47
C ALA A 26 -26.02 7.96 -19.33
N VAL A 27 -26.01 7.61 -20.60
CA VAL A 27 -25.33 8.32 -21.67
C VAL A 27 -26.40 8.82 -22.63
N PHE A 28 -26.40 10.12 -22.85
CA PHE A 28 -27.28 10.79 -23.79
C PHE A 28 -26.46 11.40 -24.91
N ALA A 29 -27.07 11.60 -26.06
CA ALA A 29 -26.52 12.34 -27.18
C ALA A 29 -27.34 13.60 -27.43
N THR A 30 -26.66 14.72 -27.71
CA THR A 30 -27.29 15.94 -28.23
C THR A 30 -27.64 15.77 -29.70
N ALA A 31 -28.42 16.70 -30.27
CA ALA A 31 -28.71 16.71 -31.69
C ALA A 31 -27.44 16.75 -32.58
N ASP A 32 -26.38 17.37 -32.06
CA ASP A 32 -25.08 17.47 -32.75
C ASP A 32 -24.18 16.24 -32.50
N GLY A 33 -24.68 15.20 -31.78
CA GLY A 33 -23.96 13.97 -31.49
C GLY A 33 -22.95 14.06 -30.34
N ASN A 34 -22.96 15.12 -29.54
CA ASN A 34 -22.10 15.21 -28.36
C ASN A 34 -22.64 14.35 -27.24
N GLU A 35 -21.75 13.62 -26.58
CA GLU A 35 -22.07 12.73 -25.46
C GLU A 35 -22.29 13.51 -24.16
N VAL A 36 -23.35 13.17 -23.42
CA VAL A 36 -23.67 13.69 -22.10
C VAL A 36 -23.82 12.53 -21.13
N ARG A 37 -22.87 12.37 -20.22
CA ARG A 37 -22.93 11.37 -19.14
C ARG A 37 -23.63 11.96 -17.95
N ALA A 38 -24.60 11.22 -17.41
CA ALA A 38 -25.39 11.64 -16.28
C ALA A 38 -25.63 10.46 -15.32
N GLU A 39 -25.77 10.78 -14.05
CA GLU A 39 -26.11 9.82 -13.00
C GLU A 39 -27.42 10.22 -12.33
N MET A 40 -28.18 9.26 -11.86
CA MET A 40 -29.37 9.50 -11.06
C MET A 40 -29.01 9.53 -9.58
N SER A 41 -29.53 10.47 -8.82
CA SER A 41 -29.30 10.54 -7.37
C SER A 41 -30.05 9.46 -6.59
N THR A 42 -31.19 9.02 -7.11
CA THR A 42 -31.99 7.91 -6.55
C THR A 42 -31.28 6.56 -6.80
N ARG A 43 -31.34 5.69 -5.80
CA ARG A 43 -30.79 4.32 -5.86
C ARG A 43 -31.92 3.36 -5.60
N PHE A 44 -31.89 2.20 -6.25
CA PHE A 44 -32.81 1.14 -5.98
C PHE A 44 -32.24 0.12 -5.01
N SER A 45 -33.10 -0.51 -4.23
CA SER A 45 -32.70 -1.52 -3.24
C SER A 45 -32.71 -2.94 -3.81
N THR A 46 -33.47 -3.18 -4.89
CA THR A 46 -33.60 -4.51 -5.51
C THR A 46 -33.44 -4.42 -7.04
N GLU A 47 -33.11 -5.55 -7.66
CA GLU A 47 -33.02 -5.68 -9.11
C GLU A 47 -34.37 -5.46 -9.78
N GLU A 48 -35.45 -5.93 -9.17
CA GLU A 48 -36.81 -5.77 -9.68
C GLU A 48 -37.16 -4.29 -9.85
N GLN A 49 -36.93 -3.48 -8.81
CA GLN A 49 -37.16 -2.01 -8.89
C GLN A 49 -36.34 -1.37 -10.00
N ALA A 50 -35.07 -1.80 -10.13
CA ALA A 50 -34.17 -1.29 -11.16
C ALA A 50 -34.66 -1.68 -12.57
N ARG A 51 -35.16 -2.90 -12.73
CA ARG A 51 -35.72 -3.41 -13.99
C ARG A 51 -37.02 -2.69 -14.37
N GLU A 52 -37.92 -2.49 -13.41
CA GLU A 52 -39.16 -1.73 -13.60
C GLU A 52 -38.87 -0.30 -14.04
N PHE A 53 -37.85 0.34 -13.43
CA PHE A 53 -37.40 1.65 -13.85
C PHE A 53 -36.92 1.67 -15.29
N LEU A 54 -36.07 0.72 -15.69
CA LEU A 54 -35.57 0.64 -17.07
C LEU A 54 -36.70 0.36 -18.08
N GLN A 55 -37.66 -0.50 -17.73
CA GLN A 55 -38.84 -0.77 -18.55
C GLN A 55 -39.68 0.50 -18.78
N ALA A 56 -39.88 1.27 -17.73
CA ALA A 56 -40.58 2.54 -17.84
C ALA A 56 -39.85 3.55 -18.72
N CYS A 57 -38.51 3.51 -18.75
CA CYS A 57 -37.69 4.39 -19.61
C CYS A 57 -37.69 4.01 -21.09
N LEU A 58 -38.27 2.86 -21.50
CA LEU A 58 -38.31 2.43 -22.91
C LEU A 58 -38.98 3.45 -23.84
N GLY A 59 -40.10 4.02 -23.40
CA GLY A 59 -40.87 5.01 -24.16
C GLY A 59 -40.70 6.46 -23.69
N SER A 60 -39.82 6.72 -22.74
CA SER A 60 -39.66 8.05 -22.16
C SER A 60 -38.85 8.97 -23.06
N GLU A 61 -39.21 10.25 -23.04
CA GLU A 61 -38.43 11.34 -23.61
C GLU A 61 -37.55 11.96 -22.52
N PHE A 62 -36.35 12.41 -22.94
CA PHE A 62 -35.38 13.02 -22.03
C PHE A 62 -35.14 14.45 -22.45
N THR A 63 -35.34 15.38 -21.52
CA THR A 63 -35.23 16.81 -21.82
C THR A 63 -34.43 17.50 -20.73
N VAL A 64 -33.59 18.46 -21.10
CA VAL A 64 -32.88 19.28 -20.15
C VAL A 64 -33.90 20.15 -19.38
N SER A 65 -34.09 19.86 -18.11
CA SER A 65 -35.05 20.56 -17.26
C SER A 65 -34.44 21.78 -16.56
N GLN A 66 -33.13 21.70 -16.23
CA GLN A 66 -32.41 22.80 -15.59
C GLN A 66 -30.95 22.79 -16.00
N VAL A 67 -30.41 24.02 -16.20
CA VAL A 67 -28.96 24.25 -16.36
C VAL A 67 -28.57 25.33 -15.37
N GLU A 68 -27.65 24.97 -14.46
CA GLU A 68 -27.17 25.91 -13.48
C GLU A 68 -25.64 25.94 -13.51
N THR A 69 -25.08 27.14 -13.78
CA THR A 69 -23.64 27.37 -13.71
C THR A 69 -23.32 28.27 -12.54
N ARG A 70 -22.43 27.79 -11.66
CA ARG A 70 -21.99 28.54 -10.49
C ARG A 70 -20.48 28.70 -10.48
N PRO A 71 -19.96 29.91 -10.14
CA PRO A 71 -18.54 30.10 -9.94
C PRO A 71 -18.07 29.31 -8.72
N ALA A 72 -16.91 28.65 -8.86
CA ALA A 72 -16.25 27.94 -7.79
C ALA A 72 -14.78 28.36 -7.68
N ARG A 73 -14.19 28.17 -6.52
CA ARG A 73 -12.78 28.46 -6.26
C ARG A 73 -12.13 27.26 -5.60
N ARG A 74 -10.86 27.01 -5.97
CA ARG A 74 -9.99 26.07 -5.26
C ARG A 74 -8.77 26.83 -4.76
N SER A 75 -8.53 26.75 -3.45
CA SER A 75 -7.36 27.35 -2.82
C SER A 75 -6.22 26.33 -2.72
N PRO A 76 -4.96 26.79 -2.78
CA PRO A 76 -3.82 25.91 -2.58
C PRO A 76 -3.73 25.43 -1.12
N ALA A 77 -3.14 24.26 -0.94
CA ALA A 77 -2.81 23.80 0.39
C ALA A 77 -1.56 24.54 0.94
N PRO A 78 -1.39 24.59 2.27
CA PRO A 78 -0.23 25.19 2.92
C PRO A 78 1.09 24.57 2.47
N PRO A 79 2.24 25.21 2.74
CA PRO A 79 3.56 24.61 2.63
C PRO A 79 3.63 23.31 3.44
N PHE A 80 4.60 22.45 3.12
CA PHE A 80 4.68 21.14 3.76
C PHE A 80 5.12 21.20 5.23
N THR A 81 4.41 20.44 6.06
CA THR A 81 4.92 19.85 7.30
C THR A 81 5.56 18.50 7.01
N THR A 82 6.22 17.89 7.99
CA THR A 82 6.75 16.51 7.89
C THR A 82 5.65 15.52 7.48
N SER A 83 4.52 15.57 8.14
CA SER A 83 3.39 14.66 7.88
C SER A 83 2.81 14.85 6.48
N THR A 84 2.53 16.08 6.09
CA THR A 84 1.95 16.35 4.77
C THR A 84 2.90 16.06 3.62
N LEU A 85 4.24 16.22 3.83
CA LEU A 85 5.25 15.80 2.87
C LEU A 85 5.26 14.28 2.71
N GLN A 86 5.21 13.53 3.81
CA GLN A 86 5.16 12.07 3.79
C GLN A 86 3.92 11.54 3.06
N GLN A 87 2.76 12.13 3.33
CA GLN A 87 1.49 11.78 2.67
C GLN A 87 1.53 12.04 1.16
N GLU A 88 1.98 13.23 0.75
CA GLU A 88 2.03 13.59 -0.67
C GLU A 88 3.12 12.83 -1.43
N ALA A 89 4.27 12.58 -0.83
CA ALA A 89 5.33 11.76 -1.43
C ALA A 89 4.88 10.31 -1.61
N ALA A 90 4.16 9.74 -0.63
CA ALA A 90 3.57 8.41 -0.77
C ALA A 90 2.55 8.38 -1.92
N ARG A 91 1.66 9.38 -1.99
CA ARG A 91 0.59 9.45 -2.98
C ARG A 91 1.08 9.74 -4.40
N LYS A 92 1.97 10.74 -4.59
CA LYS A 92 2.41 11.22 -5.91
C LYS A 92 3.66 10.54 -6.43
N LEU A 93 4.57 10.16 -5.55
CA LEU A 93 5.89 9.62 -5.93
C LEU A 93 6.01 8.12 -5.66
N GLY A 94 5.08 7.52 -4.89
CA GLY A 94 5.14 6.12 -4.46
C GLY A 94 6.26 5.85 -3.45
N PHE A 95 6.76 6.87 -2.76
CA PHE A 95 7.83 6.72 -1.77
C PHE A 95 7.27 6.24 -0.43
N SER A 96 8.00 5.34 0.24
CA SER A 96 7.71 5.04 1.63
C SER A 96 8.01 6.24 2.53
N VAL A 97 7.37 6.30 3.70
CA VAL A 97 7.62 7.36 4.69
C VAL A 97 9.10 7.43 5.08
N SER A 98 9.73 6.28 5.32
CA SER A 98 11.16 6.20 5.63
C SER A 98 12.06 6.67 4.48
N GLN A 99 11.73 6.29 3.23
CA GLN A 99 12.44 6.75 2.05
C GLN A 99 12.32 8.27 1.89
N THR A 100 11.13 8.82 2.05
CA THR A 100 10.87 10.27 1.99
C THR A 100 11.76 11.01 2.98
N MET A 101 11.83 10.55 4.24
CA MET A 101 12.64 11.21 5.25
C MET A 101 14.14 11.06 4.99
N SER A 102 14.61 9.94 4.47
CA SER A 102 16.02 9.77 4.08
C SER A 102 16.44 10.69 2.93
N LEU A 103 15.55 10.90 1.95
CA LEU A 103 15.78 11.82 0.84
C LEU A 103 15.74 13.28 1.32
N ALA A 104 14.75 13.64 2.15
CA ALA A 104 14.64 14.98 2.71
C ALA A 104 15.82 15.34 3.61
N GLN A 105 16.36 14.37 4.39
CA GLN A 105 17.56 14.56 5.19
C GLN A 105 18.75 14.95 4.33
N ARG A 106 18.99 14.27 3.20
CA ARG A 106 20.08 14.62 2.30
C ARG A 106 19.91 15.99 1.65
N LEU A 107 18.69 16.30 1.17
CA LEU A 107 18.40 17.63 0.62
C LEU A 107 18.65 18.74 1.65
N TYR A 108 18.34 18.50 2.91
CA TYR A 108 18.62 19.43 4.00
C TYR A 108 20.14 19.56 4.28
N GLU A 109 20.86 18.44 4.37
CA GLU A 109 22.31 18.43 4.61
C GLU A 109 23.09 19.12 3.48
N GLU A 110 22.57 19.07 2.25
CA GLU A 110 23.09 19.81 1.09
C GLU A 110 22.65 21.29 1.05
N GLY A 111 21.88 21.74 2.03
CA GLY A 111 21.38 23.12 2.12
C GLY A 111 20.32 23.49 1.08
N LEU A 112 19.65 22.50 0.48
CA LEU A 112 18.68 22.71 -0.60
C LEU A 112 17.26 22.96 -0.09
N ILE A 113 16.91 22.47 1.10
CA ILE A 113 15.61 22.68 1.76
C ILE A 113 15.80 23.10 3.22
N THR A 114 14.78 23.69 3.82
CA THR A 114 14.70 23.93 5.28
C THR A 114 14.61 22.61 6.04
N TYR A 115 14.72 22.67 7.37
CA TYR A 115 14.67 21.48 8.22
C TYR A 115 13.39 20.68 8.02
N MET A 116 13.53 19.38 7.74
CA MET A 116 12.44 18.51 7.29
C MET A 116 11.61 17.92 8.44
N ARG A 117 11.98 18.14 9.70
CA ARG A 117 11.19 17.68 10.86
C ARG A 117 10.50 18.88 11.52
N THR A 118 9.37 19.24 10.99
CA THR A 118 8.57 20.39 11.45
C THR A 118 7.08 20.11 11.29
N ASP A 119 6.30 20.61 12.20
CA ASP A 119 4.83 20.69 12.12
C ASP A 119 4.36 22.11 11.74
N SER A 120 5.28 23.04 11.53
CA SER A 120 4.99 24.41 11.12
C SER A 120 4.66 24.50 9.62
N VAL A 121 3.71 25.35 9.30
CA VAL A 121 3.36 25.78 7.93
C VAL A 121 3.79 27.21 7.64
N ASN A 122 4.51 27.85 8.57
CA ASN A 122 4.93 29.25 8.46
C ASN A 122 6.05 29.40 7.44
N LEU A 123 6.08 30.53 6.74
CA LEU A 123 7.18 30.96 5.89
C LEU A 123 7.76 32.27 6.42
N SER A 124 9.09 32.38 6.43
CA SER A 124 9.76 33.64 6.79
C SER A 124 9.44 34.76 5.80
N THR A 125 9.64 35.99 6.20
CA THR A 125 9.47 37.17 5.33
C THR A 125 10.37 37.11 4.09
N LEU A 126 11.59 36.55 4.24
CA LEU A 126 12.52 36.30 3.13
C LEU A 126 11.91 35.30 2.14
N ALA A 127 11.36 34.17 2.63
CA ALA A 127 10.74 33.16 1.80
C ALA A 127 9.51 33.69 1.06
N LEU A 128 8.68 34.46 1.75
CA LEU A 128 7.50 35.13 1.13
C LEU A 128 7.95 36.11 0.03
N GLY A 129 8.97 36.93 0.30
CA GLY A 129 9.49 37.90 -0.66
C GLY A 129 10.11 37.24 -1.89
N THR A 130 10.92 36.20 -1.70
CA THR A 130 11.54 35.48 -2.83
C THR A 130 10.52 34.68 -3.64
N SER A 131 9.53 34.04 -2.99
CA SER A 131 8.42 33.38 -3.69
C SER A 131 7.59 34.38 -4.51
N LYS A 132 7.29 35.57 -3.95
CA LYS A 132 6.61 36.65 -4.67
C LYS A 132 7.35 37.02 -5.94
N ASN A 133 8.66 37.28 -5.84
CA ASN A 133 9.47 37.67 -7.00
C ASN A 133 9.46 36.56 -8.07
N GLU A 134 9.60 35.30 -7.66
CA GLU A 134 9.59 34.16 -8.58
C GLU A 134 8.24 34.00 -9.29
N ILE A 135 7.12 34.21 -8.57
CA ILE A 135 5.77 34.17 -9.16
C ILE A 135 5.58 35.31 -10.16
N LEU A 136 5.95 36.54 -9.80
CA LEU A 136 5.86 37.69 -10.69
C LEU A 136 6.65 37.50 -11.97
N ASN A 137 7.88 36.99 -11.87
CA ASN A 137 8.79 36.80 -13.01
C ASN A 137 8.31 35.71 -13.97
N ASN A 138 7.70 34.63 -13.47
CA ASN A 138 7.35 33.48 -14.30
C ASN A 138 5.88 33.46 -14.77
N TRP A 139 4.96 34.04 -13.99
CA TRP A 139 3.51 33.94 -14.28
C TRP A 139 2.78 35.29 -14.23
N GLY A 140 3.40 36.32 -13.67
CA GLY A 140 2.81 37.65 -13.59
C GLY A 140 1.91 37.88 -12.39
N GLU A 141 1.44 39.10 -12.26
CA GLU A 141 0.71 39.61 -11.08
C GLU A 141 -0.62 38.89 -10.83
N ALA A 142 -1.34 38.49 -11.88
CA ALA A 142 -2.60 37.75 -11.76
C ALA A 142 -2.49 36.45 -10.99
N TYR A 143 -1.31 35.83 -10.98
CA TYR A 143 -1.03 34.58 -10.27
C TYR A 143 -0.55 34.77 -8.84
N LEU A 144 -0.26 36.00 -8.41
CA LEU A 144 0.24 36.26 -7.07
C LEU A 144 -0.88 36.40 -6.06
N HIS A 145 -0.78 35.66 -4.97
CA HIS A 145 -1.59 35.88 -3.77
C HIS A 145 -0.81 35.41 -2.55
N THR A 146 -0.04 36.32 -1.96
CA THR A 146 0.75 36.01 -0.76
C THR A 146 -0.18 35.67 0.41
N ARG A 147 0.09 34.52 1.06
CA ARG A 147 -0.67 34.01 2.21
C ARG A 147 0.24 33.76 3.39
N ASN A 148 -0.20 34.17 4.56
CA ASN A 148 0.37 33.77 5.83
C ASN A 148 -0.46 32.61 6.37
N TYR A 149 0.16 31.45 6.49
CA TYR A 149 -0.46 30.28 7.10
C TYR A 149 -0.07 30.23 8.57
N HIS A 150 -1.00 29.80 9.42
CA HIS A 150 -0.77 29.59 10.84
C HIS A 150 -1.03 28.14 11.17
N THR A 151 -0.17 27.57 12.01
CA THR A 151 -0.29 26.19 12.45
C THR A 151 -1.46 26.09 13.43
N LYS A 152 -2.38 25.16 13.18
CA LYS A 152 -3.57 24.94 14.01
C LYS A 152 -3.35 23.91 15.11
N THR A 153 -2.25 23.17 15.06
CA THR A 153 -1.93 22.09 16.01
C THR A 153 -1.54 22.68 17.34
N LYS A 154 -2.25 22.35 18.43
CA LYS A 154 -1.86 22.71 19.80
C LYS A 154 -0.50 22.11 20.11
N GLY A 155 0.44 22.90 20.64
CA GLY A 155 1.80 22.48 20.95
C GLY A 155 2.75 22.45 19.75
N ALA A 156 2.37 23.04 18.59
CA ALA A 156 3.30 23.22 17.48
C ALA A 156 4.39 24.23 17.85
N GLN A 157 5.64 23.92 17.47
CA GLN A 157 6.76 24.84 17.67
C GLN A 157 6.69 25.95 16.60
N GLU A 158 5.99 27.03 16.91
CA GLU A 158 5.76 28.16 15.98
C GLU A 158 7.04 28.85 15.51
N ALA A 159 8.16 28.65 16.21
CA ALA A 159 9.47 29.20 15.84
C ALA A 159 10.08 28.54 14.59
N HIS A 160 9.54 27.40 14.12
CA HIS A 160 10.04 26.68 12.96
C HIS A 160 9.37 27.15 11.67
N GLU A 161 10.11 27.10 10.56
CA GLU A 161 9.55 27.24 9.22
C GLU A 161 8.97 25.92 8.70
N ALA A 162 8.10 26.02 7.71
CA ALA A 162 7.65 24.89 6.88
C ALA A 162 8.82 24.28 6.08
N ILE A 163 8.62 23.09 5.55
CA ILE A 163 9.55 22.47 4.60
C ILE A 163 9.44 23.17 3.25
N ARG A 164 10.48 23.87 2.86
CA ARG A 164 10.54 24.67 1.64
C ARG A 164 11.94 24.63 1.00
N PRO A 165 12.09 24.98 -0.29
CA PRO A 165 13.39 25.23 -0.87
C PRO A 165 14.12 26.37 -0.15
N THR A 166 15.44 26.26 -0.03
CA THR A 166 16.29 27.35 0.48
C THR A 166 16.31 28.51 -0.52
N TYR A 167 16.38 28.16 -1.81
CA TYR A 167 16.44 29.11 -2.92
C TYR A 167 15.24 28.89 -3.85
N MET A 168 14.33 29.87 -3.94
CA MET A 168 13.09 29.75 -4.71
C MET A 168 13.30 29.79 -6.23
N ASP A 169 14.36 30.45 -6.68
CA ASP A 169 14.79 30.54 -8.08
C ASP A 169 15.37 29.21 -8.63
N LYS A 170 15.78 28.29 -7.76
CA LYS A 170 16.31 26.99 -8.14
C LYS A 170 15.20 25.95 -8.28
N ARG A 171 14.64 25.84 -9.46
CA ARG A 171 13.60 24.85 -9.77
C ARG A 171 14.15 23.41 -9.87
N LYS A 172 15.41 23.26 -10.25
CA LYS A 172 16.10 21.97 -10.36
C LYS A 172 17.36 21.98 -9.53
N VAL A 173 17.68 20.87 -8.91
CA VAL A 173 18.87 20.67 -8.07
C VAL A 173 19.67 19.47 -8.55
N PRO A 174 20.98 19.43 -8.26
CA PRO A 174 21.78 18.22 -8.46
C PRO A 174 21.27 17.08 -7.57
N GLY A 175 21.73 15.86 -7.80
CA GLY A 175 21.38 14.70 -7.01
C GLY A 175 20.73 13.57 -7.82
N THR A 176 20.29 12.53 -7.11
CA THR A 176 19.63 11.38 -7.73
C THR A 176 18.24 11.74 -8.26
N ALA A 177 17.72 10.96 -9.21
CA ALA A 177 16.37 11.18 -9.73
C ALA A 177 15.29 11.18 -8.63
N GLN A 178 15.50 10.45 -7.53
CA GLN A 178 14.57 10.43 -6.39
C GLN A 178 14.64 11.72 -5.57
N GLU A 179 15.84 12.25 -5.33
CA GLU A 179 16.05 13.54 -4.66
C GLU A 179 15.45 14.68 -5.47
N GLN A 180 15.72 14.71 -6.78
CA GLN A 180 15.15 15.70 -7.69
C GLN A 180 13.60 15.68 -7.70
N ARG A 181 12.99 14.50 -7.72
CA ARG A 181 11.52 14.37 -7.66
C ARG A 181 10.95 14.86 -6.34
N LEU A 182 11.60 14.55 -5.22
CA LEU A 182 11.16 15.03 -3.90
C LEU A 182 11.33 16.55 -3.78
N TYR A 183 12.47 17.09 -4.22
CA TYR A 183 12.70 18.52 -4.24
C TYR A 183 11.68 19.27 -5.10
N GLU A 184 11.40 18.77 -6.30
CA GLU A 184 10.38 19.36 -7.18
C GLU A 184 8.98 19.37 -6.53
N LEU A 185 8.63 18.31 -5.81
CA LEU A 185 7.38 18.25 -5.05
C LEU A 185 7.31 19.34 -3.97
N ILE A 186 8.41 19.55 -3.22
CA ILE A 186 8.54 20.59 -2.19
C ILE A 186 8.47 21.97 -2.82
N TRP A 187 9.20 22.19 -3.90
CA TRP A 187 9.22 23.46 -4.62
C TRP A 187 7.82 23.82 -5.15
N LYS A 188 7.16 22.88 -5.85
CA LYS A 188 5.82 23.07 -6.37
C LYS A 188 4.81 23.40 -5.27
N ARG A 189 4.87 22.75 -4.12
CA ARG A 189 3.96 23.02 -3.00
C ARG A 189 4.19 24.43 -2.43
N THR A 190 5.44 24.81 -2.22
CA THR A 190 5.78 26.13 -1.69
C THR A 190 5.32 27.22 -2.62
N MET A 191 5.63 27.13 -3.92
CA MET A 191 5.20 28.11 -4.91
C MET A 191 3.67 28.17 -5.01
N ALA A 192 3.00 27.02 -5.16
CA ALA A 192 1.54 26.92 -5.23
C ALA A 192 0.86 27.57 -4.02
N SER A 193 1.42 27.43 -2.82
CA SER A 193 0.86 28.00 -1.59
C SER A 193 0.77 29.53 -1.63
N GLN A 194 1.64 30.18 -2.39
CA GLN A 194 1.71 31.66 -2.53
C GLN A 194 1.06 32.18 -3.83
N MET A 195 0.42 31.28 -4.60
CA MET A 195 -0.27 31.65 -5.84
C MET A 195 -1.76 31.87 -5.63
N ALA A 196 -2.39 32.57 -6.56
CA ALA A 196 -3.82 32.85 -6.58
C ALA A 196 -4.66 31.56 -6.66
N ASP A 197 -5.87 31.63 -6.14
CA ASP A 197 -6.84 30.54 -6.25
C ASP A 197 -7.13 30.21 -7.72
N ALA A 198 -7.36 28.95 -8.00
CA ALA A 198 -7.96 28.55 -9.25
C ALA A 198 -9.45 28.94 -9.25
N ARG A 199 -9.90 29.52 -10.37
CA ARG A 199 -11.31 29.85 -10.59
C ARG A 199 -11.89 28.83 -11.56
N LEU A 200 -13.05 28.31 -11.21
CA LEU A 200 -13.74 27.28 -11.98
C LEU A 200 -15.21 27.70 -12.13
N GLU A 201 -15.82 27.20 -13.16
CA GLU A 201 -17.26 27.17 -13.30
C GLU A 201 -17.74 25.74 -13.17
N LYS A 202 -18.68 25.51 -12.26
CA LYS A 202 -19.36 24.24 -12.08
C LYS A 202 -20.71 24.33 -12.75
N THR A 203 -20.92 23.48 -13.75
CA THR A 203 -22.19 23.37 -14.43
C THR A 203 -22.88 22.10 -13.96
N ASN A 204 -24.09 22.23 -13.43
CA ASN A 204 -25.00 21.15 -13.12
C ASN A 204 -26.15 21.20 -14.10
N ILE A 205 -26.43 20.08 -14.73
CA ILE A 205 -27.53 19.93 -15.69
C ILE A 205 -28.46 18.86 -15.12
N GLU A 206 -29.74 19.20 -14.99
CA GLU A 206 -30.78 18.22 -14.68
C GLU A 206 -31.49 17.83 -15.96
N ILE A 207 -31.64 16.53 -16.17
CA ILE A 207 -32.31 15.92 -17.32
C ILE A 207 -33.54 15.22 -16.80
N GLY A 208 -34.70 15.77 -17.14
CA GLY A 208 -35.99 15.20 -16.78
C GLY A 208 -36.33 14.00 -17.64
N ILE A 209 -37.12 13.10 -17.08
CA ILE A 209 -37.73 11.95 -17.74
C ILE A 209 -39.20 12.28 -17.89
N SER A 210 -39.79 12.12 -19.10
CA SER A 210 -41.21 12.31 -19.29
C SER A 210 -42.02 11.39 -18.37
N ASP A 211 -43.12 11.91 -17.83
CA ASP A 211 -44.08 11.16 -16.99
C ASP A 211 -43.51 10.57 -15.69
N ARG A 212 -42.30 11.05 -15.25
CA ARG A 212 -41.65 10.56 -14.02
C ARG A 212 -41.02 11.70 -13.21
N PRO A 213 -41.02 11.57 -11.87
CA PRO A 213 -40.40 12.59 -11.00
C PRO A 213 -38.87 12.45 -10.91
N GLU A 214 -38.31 11.28 -11.29
CA GLU A 214 -36.88 11.06 -11.24
C GLU A 214 -36.18 11.86 -12.34
N HIS A 215 -34.94 12.25 -12.09
CA HIS A 215 -34.11 12.98 -13.05
C HIS A 215 -32.66 12.53 -12.98
N PHE A 216 -31.97 12.66 -14.10
CA PHE A 216 -30.54 12.47 -14.17
C PHE A 216 -29.81 13.80 -13.93
N ARG A 217 -28.59 13.72 -13.42
CA ARG A 217 -27.69 14.85 -13.24
C ARG A 217 -26.39 14.64 -14.00
N ALA A 218 -26.08 15.59 -14.86
CA ALA A 218 -24.75 15.73 -15.45
C ALA A 218 -24.00 16.87 -14.77
N GLN A 219 -22.73 16.66 -14.46
CA GLN A 219 -21.88 17.65 -13.80
C GLN A 219 -20.61 17.86 -14.61
N GLY A 220 -20.24 19.11 -14.82
CA GLY A 220 -19.01 19.50 -15.46
C GLY A 220 -18.28 20.60 -14.67
N GLU A 221 -16.97 20.65 -14.81
CA GLU A 221 -16.15 21.76 -14.30
C GLU A 221 -15.27 22.30 -15.42
N THR A 222 -15.31 23.61 -15.61
CA THR A 222 -14.41 24.32 -16.53
C THR A 222 -13.48 25.22 -15.73
N VAL A 223 -12.17 25.15 -16.00
CA VAL A 223 -11.20 26.06 -15.37
C VAL A 223 -11.15 27.35 -16.15
N THR A 224 -11.63 28.42 -15.55
CA THR A 224 -11.60 29.77 -16.14
C THR A 224 -10.30 30.51 -15.86
N PHE A 225 -9.65 30.18 -14.73
CA PHE A 225 -8.32 30.67 -14.37
C PHE A 225 -7.59 29.60 -13.56
N PRO A 226 -6.44 29.10 -14.03
CA PRO A 226 -5.76 27.97 -13.39
C PRO A 226 -5.14 28.30 -12.02
N GLY A 227 -4.75 29.55 -11.76
CA GLY A 227 -4.14 29.94 -10.50
C GLY A 227 -2.99 29.01 -10.09
N PHE A 228 -2.96 28.59 -8.83
CA PHE A 228 -1.94 27.69 -8.30
C PHE A 228 -1.86 26.32 -9.02
N MET A 229 -2.92 25.89 -9.68
CA MET A 229 -2.96 24.62 -10.41
C MET A 229 -1.97 24.62 -11.58
N GLN A 230 -1.56 25.81 -12.07
CA GLN A 230 -0.53 25.95 -13.10
C GLN A 230 0.80 25.32 -12.69
N VAL A 231 1.14 25.35 -11.41
CA VAL A 231 2.38 24.77 -10.86
C VAL A 231 2.12 23.41 -10.23
N TRP A 232 0.97 23.24 -9.58
CA TRP A 232 0.67 22.02 -8.81
C TRP A 232 0.17 20.84 -9.67
N SER A 233 -0.15 21.08 -10.95
CA SER A 233 -0.57 20.00 -11.86
C SER A 233 0.56 18.99 -12.13
N THR A 234 0.16 17.75 -12.42
CA THR A 234 1.08 16.73 -12.92
C THR A 234 1.18 16.86 -14.43
N ASP A 235 2.39 16.89 -14.99
CA ASP A 235 2.68 16.95 -16.45
C ASP A 235 2.06 18.14 -17.20
N GLY A 236 1.83 19.26 -16.50
CA GLY A 236 1.25 20.48 -17.11
C GLY A 236 -0.21 20.34 -17.52
N LYS A 237 -0.83 19.18 -17.31
CA LYS A 237 -2.27 18.99 -17.51
C LYS A 237 -3.01 19.30 -16.22
N ILE A 238 -3.92 20.25 -16.29
CA ILE A 238 -4.81 20.56 -15.17
C ILE A 238 -5.82 19.42 -15.11
N SER A 239 -5.57 18.46 -14.21
CA SER A 239 -6.48 17.35 -13.99
C SER A 239 -7.62 17.79 -13.10
N LEU A 240 -8.80 17.85 -13.62
CA LEU A 240 -10.04 17.91 -12.86
C LEU A 240 -10.30 16.51 -12.27
N LYS A 241 -10.70 16.43 -11.01
CA LYS A 241 -11.02 15.14 -10.38
C LYS A 241 -12.25 14.53 -11.03
N GLY A 242 -12.11 13.28 -11.46
CA GLY A 242 -13.19 12.49 -12.01
C GLY A 242 -13.34 12.63 -13.53
N ASP A 243 -14.27 11.89 -14.06
CA ASP A 243 -14.71 11.88 -15.46
C ASP A 243 -15.56 13.14 -15.80
N GLN A 244 -15.13 14.29 -15.26
CA GLN A 244 -15.76 15.59 -15.51
C GLN A 244 -15.27 16.09 -16.86
N SER A 245 -15.78 15.44 -17.91
CA SER A 245 -15.67 15.91 -19.28
C SER A 245 -16.28 17.31 -19.38
N LEU A 246 -15.74 18.12 -20.27
CA LEU A 246 -16.40 19.37 -20.70
C LEU A 246 -17.82 18.99 -21.16
N LEU A 247 -18.83 19.42 -20.41
CA LEU A 247 -20.21 19.27 -20.86
C LEU A 247 -20.42 20.13 -22.11
N PRO A 248 -21.10 19.63 -23.13
CA PRO A 248 -21.50 20.46 -24.24
C PRO A 248 -22.43 21.58 -23.75
N PRO A 249 -22.47 22.71 -24.44
CA PRO A 249 -23.40 23.78 -24.10
C PRO A 249 -24.83 23.31 -24.34
N LEU A 250 -25.60 23.12 -23.26
CA LEU A 250 -26.99 22.69 -23.30
C LEU A 250 -27.93 23.81 -22.84
N LYS A 251 -29.16 23.81 -23.37
CA LYS A 251 -30.20 24.77 -23.00
C LYS A 251 -31.39 24.07 -22.36
N VAL A 252 -32.05 24.75 -21.45
CA VAL A 252 -33.33 24.29 -20.88
C VAL A 252 -34.35 24.06 -22.00
N GLY A 253 -35.04 22.94 -21.98
CA GLY A 253 -35.97 22.50 -23.02
C GLY A 253 -35.32 21.71 -24.16
N GLU A 254 -34.01 21.53 -24.18
CA GLU A 254 -33.32 20.79 -25.24
C GLU A 254 -33.57 19.29 -25.08
N PRO A 255 -34.06 18.60 -26.14
CA PRO A 255 -34.26 17.17 -26.11
C PRO A 255 -32.93 16.44 -26.25
N LEU A 256 -32.77 15.35 -25.50
CA LEU A 256 -31.60 14.48 -25.55
C LEU A 256 -32.02 13.09 -26.02
N GLN A 257 -31.22 12.49 -26.90
CA GLN A 257 -31.41 11.13 -27.33
C GLN A 257 -30.75 10.18 -26.33
N ARG A 258 -31.50 9.18 -25.88
CA ARG A 258 -30.94 8.12 -25.07
C ARG A 258 -30.01 7.26 -25.91
N ASP A 259 -28.73 7.18 -25.55
CA ASP A 259 -27.80 6.19 -26.06
C ASP A 259 -27.84 4.94 -25.18
N THR A 260 -27.66 5.09 -23.87
CA THR A 260 -27.65 3.97 -22.94
C THR A 260 -28.11 4.41 -21.55
N ILE A 261 -28.93 3.60 -20.89
CA ILE A 261 -29.15 3.69 -19.44
C ILE A 261 -28.65 2.39 -18.84
N ALA A 262 -27.69 2.48 -17.92
CA ALA A 262 -27.14 1.33 -17.21
C ALA A 262 -27.48 1.39 -15.73
N VAL A 263 -27.96 0.27 -15.19
CA VAL A 263 -28.14 0.08 -13.76
C VAL A 263 -27.10 -0.91 -13.27
N THR A 264 -26.24 -0.48 -12.40
CA THR A 264 -25.12 -1.27 -11.89
C THR A 264 -25.33 -1.60 -10.42
N GLU A 265 -25.35 -2.88 -10.09
CA GLU A 265 -25.29 -3.32 -8.72
C GLU A 265 -23.99 -2.83 -8.08
N SER A 266 -24.09 -2.23 -6.93
CA SER A 266 -22.98 -1.65 -6.17
C SER A 266 -23.14 -2.03 -4.72
N PHE A 267 -22.04 -2.00 -3.98
CA PHE A 267 -22.05 -2.41 -2.58
C PHE A 267 -21.47 -1.30 -1.71
N THR A 268 -22.00 -1.17 -0.52
CA THR A 268 -21.39 -0.33 0.50
C THR A 268 -19.99 -0.85 0.80
N GLN A 269 -19.07 0.07 1.08
CA GLN A 269 -17.66 -0.25 1.29
C GLN A 269 -17.26 0.08 2.74
N PRO A 270 -16.44 -0.75 3.38
CA PRO A 270 -15.84 -0.38 4.66
C PRO A 270 -14.84 0.74 4.47
N LYS A 271 -14.43 1.38 5.56
CA LYS A 271 -13.32 2.33 5.51
C LYS A 271 -12.06 1.63 4.98
N PRO A 272 -11.29 2.26 4.10
CA PRO A 272 -10.11 1.63 3.51
C PRO A 272 -9.01 1.36 4.56
N ARG A 273 -8.22 0.30 4.34
CA ARG A 273 -7.00 0.04 5.09
C ARG A 273 -6.02 1.19 4.94
N TYR A 274 -5.22 1.42 5.98
CA TYR A 274 -4.17 2.42 5.93
C TYR A 274 -3.03 1.97 5.00
N ASP A 275 -2.48 2.89 4.22
CA ASP A 275 -1.10 2.86 3.78
C ASP A 275 -0.24 3.73 4.72
N GLU A 276 1.08 3.79 4.49
CA GLU A 276 1.98 4.53 5.38
C GLU A 276 1.63 6.02 5.46
N GLY A 277 1.24 6.64 4.33
CA GLY A 277 0.88 8.06 4.28
C GLY A 277 -0.41 8.36 5.03
N HIS A 278 -1.46 7.56 4.80
CA HIS A 278 -2.74 7.73 5.52
C HIS A 278 -2.59 7.43 7.02
N LEU A 279 -1.76 6.44 7.39
CA LEU A 279 -1.46 6.17 8.80
C LEU A 279 -0.76 7.36 9.45
N THR A 280 0.22 7.98 8.78
CA THR A 280 0.90 9.18 9.26
C THR A 280 -0.10 10.31 9.50
N GLY A 281 -0.99 10.59 8.54
CA GLY A 281 -2.02 11.61 8.70
C GLY A 281 -2.97 11.32 9.86
N LYS A 282 -3.36 10.06 10.06
CA LYS A 282 -4.21 9.67 11.20
C LYS A 282 -3.51 9.78 12.55
N MET A 283 -2.22 9.45 12.59
CA MET A 283 -1.39 9.65 13.79
C MET A 283 -1.29 11.15 14.15
N GLU A 284 -1.05 12.02 13.16
CA GLU A 284 -1.01 13.47 13.35
C GLU A 284 -2.36 14.00 13.86
N GLU A 285 -3.48 13.61 13.23
CA GLU A 285 -4.84 13.99 13.63
C GLU A 285 -5.15 13.67 15.10
N LEU A 286 -4.67 12.51 15.57
CA LEU A 286 -4.87 12.03 16.94
C LEU A 286 -3.78 12.48 17.92
N GLY A 287 -2.78 13.22 17.45
CA GLY A 287 -1.63 13.65 18.28
C GLY A 287 -0.69 12.51 18.68
N ILE A 288 -0.71 11.39 17.96
CA ILE A 288 0.14 10.22 18.20
C ILE A 288 1.51 10.43 17.55
N GLY A 289 2.54 10.56 18.38
CA GLY A 289 3.91 10.82 17.90
C GLY A 289 4.14 12.28 17.52
N ARG A 290 5.28 12.54 16.88
CA ARG A 290 5.76 13.86 16.47
C ARG A 290 6.46 13.74 15.11
N PRO A 291 6.79 14.85 14.42
CA PRO A 291 7.53 14.84 13.15
C PRO A 291 8.79 13.96 13.16
N SER A 292 9.47 13.87 14.30
CA SER A 292 10.66 13.05 14.48
C SER A 292 10.38 11.53 14.59
N THR A 293 9.17 11.13 14.95
CA THR A 293 8.85 9.72 15.31
C THR A 293 7.91 9.01 14.33
N TYR A 294 7.20 9.71 13.43
CA TYR A 294 6.28 9.05 12.50
C TYR A 294 6.97 7.95 11.67
N ALA A 295 8.05 8.29 10.99
CA ALA A 295 8.76 7.34 10.12
C ALA A 295 9.38 6.17 10.90
N SER A 296 9.99 6.43 12.05
CA SER A 296 10.61 5.40 12.90
C SER A 296 9.55 4.46 13.49
N THR A 297 8.42 4.98 13.93
CA THR A 297 7.30 4.18 14.44
C THR A 297 6.77 3.22 13.37
N ILE A 298 6.47 3.73 12.16
CA ILE A 298 5.96 2.92 11.04
C ILE A 298 6.99 1.87 10.59
N SER A 299 8.28 2.23 10.60
CA SER A 299 9.35 1.27 10.28
C SER A 299 9.48 0.19 11.37
N THR A 300 9.41 0.57 12.64
CA THR A 300 9.57 -0.34 13.78
C THR A 300 8.46 -1.39 13.84
N ILE A 301 7.20 -1.00 13.66
CA ILE A 301 6.09 -1.97 13.68
C ILE A 301 6.16 -2.98 12.55
N GLN A 302 6.72 -2.59 11.39
CA GLN A 302 6.97 -3.49 10.26
C GLN A 302 8.22 -4.37 10.50
N GLN A 303 9.29 -3.83 11.07
CA GLN A 303 10.51 -4.59 11.40
C GLN A 303 10.28 -5.65 12.49
N ARG A 304 9.40 -5.35 13.44
CA ARG A 304 8.96 -6.29 14.49
C ARG A 304 7.89 -7.27 14.01
N GLU A 305 7.53 -7.18 12.74
CA GLU A 305 6.51 -8.03 12.12
C GLU A 305 5.12 -7.95 12.80
N TYR A 306 4.83 -6.85 13.51
CA TYR A 306 3.46 -6.60 14.02
C TYR A 306 2.50 -6.23 12.91
N VAL A 307 3.04 -5.63 11.86
CA VAL A 307 2.33 -5.20 10.66
C VAL A 307 3.16 -5.56 9.43
N ARG A 308 2.50 -5.99 8.39
CA ARG A 308 3.12 -6.24 7.08
C ARG A 308 2.43 -5.44 5.98
N ARG A 309 3.11 -5.27 4.85
CA ARG A 309 2.46 -4.80 3.63
C ARG A 309 1.69 -5.94 2.99
N GLY A 310 0.43 -5.72 2.71
CA GLY A 310 -0.40 -6.65 1.99
C GLY A 310 0.03 -6.78 0.53
N ASP A 311 -0.23 -7.94 -0.06
CA ASP A 311 0.13 -8.34 -1.42
C ASP A 311 -1.04 -8.95 -2.21
N SER A 312 -2.21 -9.09 -1.58
CA SER A 312 -3.41 -9.63 -2.22
C SER A 312 -4.10 -8.60 -3.12
N ASP A 313 -4.52 -9.03 -4.29
CA ASP A 313 -5.37 -8.26 -5.21
C ASP A 313 -6.85 -8.30 -4.81
N GLY A 314 -7.20 -9.03 -3.75
CA GLY A 314 -8.57 -9.23 -3.27
C GLY A 314 -9.17 -10.54 -3.74
N THR A 315 -10.45 -10.71 -3.44
CA THR A 315 -11.28 -11.85 -3.86
C THR A 315 -12.28 -11.41 -4.92
N PRO A 316 -12.57 -12.23 -5.93
CA PRO A 316 -13.56 -11.91 -6.94
C PRO A 316 -14.95 -11.88 -6.30
N ARG A 317 -15.77 -10.92 -6.71
CA ARG A 317 -17.18 -10.79 -6.40
C ARG A 317 -17.94 -10.44 -7.66
N ASP A 318 -18.99 -11.19 -7.94
CA ASP A 318 -19.87 -10.92 -9.06
C ASP A 318 -20.87 -9.83 -8.71
N TYR A 319 -21.27 -9.05 -9.72
CA TYR A 319 -22.29 -8.02 -9.64
C TYR A 319 -23.07 -7.93 -10.94
N THR A 320 -24.33 -7.51 -10.85
CA THR A 320 -25.24 -7.44 -12.00
C THR A 320 -25.22 -6.06 -12.63
N VAL A 321 -25.25 -6.03 -13.96
CA VAL A 321 -25.45 -4.81 -14.76
C VAL A 321 -26.63 -5.02 -15.69
N LEU A 322 -27.67 -4.21 -15.54
CA LEU A 322 -28.78 -4.14 -16.46
C LEU A 322 -28.56 -2.95 -17.39
N THR A 323 -28.71 -3.16 -18.69
CA THR A 323 -28.47 -2.11 -19.69
C THR A 323 -29.67 -1.99 -20.61
N LEU A 324 -30.19 -0.77 -20.71
CA LEU A 324 -31.16 -0.37 -21.72
C LEU A 324 -30.43 0.40 -22.82
N PRO A 325 -30.22 -0.19 -24.00
CA PRO A 325 -29.53 0.46 -25.12
C PRO A 325 -30.43 1.51 -25.80
N ALA A 326 -29.87 2.23 -26.78
CA ALA A 326 -30.61 3.19 -27.61
C ALA A 326 -31.80 2.53 -28.30
N GLN A 327 -31.62 1.30 -28.80
CA GLN A 327 -32.63 0.47 -29.42
C GLN A 327 -32.51 -0.97 -28.94
N GLY A 328 -33.64 -1.65 -28.81
CA GLY A 328 -33.70 -3.04 -28.36
C GLY A 328 -34.10 -3.20 -26.91
N ASP A 329 -34.01 -4.44 -26.42
CA ASP A 329 -34.47 -4.86 -25.10
C ASP A 329 -33.42 -4.65 -24.02
N ILE A 330 -33.85 -4.68 -22.76
CA ILE A 330 -32.96 -4.64 -21.59
C ILE A 330 -32.11 -5.90 -21.56
N THR A 331 -30.81 -5.73 -21.55
CA THR A 331 -29.83 -6.80 -21.39
C THR A 331 -29.37 -6.90 -19.94
N VAL A 332 -29.06 -8.13 -19.50
CA VAL A 332 -28.52 -8.40 -18.17
C VAL A 332 -27.17 -9.08 -18.33
N GLU A 333 -26.18 -8.55 -17.67
CA GLU A 333 -24.80 -9.05 -17.71
C GLU A 333 -24.28 -9.20 -16.28
N THR A 334 -23.62 -10.30 -16.01
CA THR A 334 -22.86 -10.47 -14.76
C THR A 334 -21.42 -10.11 -15.02
N ARG A 335 -20.88 -9.22 -14.20
CA ARG A 335 -19.48 -8.79 -14.20
C ARG A 335 -18.83 -9.11 -12.88
N THR A 336 -17.49 -9.21 -12.87
CA THR A 336 -16.71 -9.52 -11.67
C THR A 336 -15.81 -8.36 -11.30
N GLU A 337 -15.77 -8.01 -10.01
CA GLU A 337 -14.81 -7.06 -9.44
C GLU A 337 -13.97 -7.71 -8.35
N ASN A 338 -12.77 -7.21 -8.08
CA ASN A 338 -11.96 -7.66 -6.95
C ASN A 338 -12.22 -6.80 -5.72
N VAL A 339 -12.60 -7.43 -4.60
CA VAL A 339 -12.89 -6.76 -3.33
C VAL A 339 -11.89 -7.14 -2.24
N GLY A 340 -11.68 -6.24 -1.27
CA GLY A 340 -10.81 -6.51 -0.12
C GLY A 340 -9.31 -6.52 -0.46
N ALA A 341 -8.88 -5.92 -1.57
CA ALA A 341 -7.48 -5.82 -1.95
C ALA A 341 -6.62 -5.22 -0.81
N THR A 342 -5.44 -5.83 -0.59
CA THR A 342 -4.49 -5.38 0.44
C THR A 342 -3.19 -4.83 -0.13
N ARG A 343 -2.99 -4.92 -1.44
CA ARG A 343 -1.74 -4.50 -2.10
C ARG A 343 -1.35 -3.07 -1.73
N GLY A 344 -0.15 -2.92 -1.15
CA GLY A 344 0.38 -1.63 -0.69
C GLY A 344 -0.24 -1.07 0.59
N LYS A 345 -1.20 -1.79 1.20
CA LYS A 345 -1.81 -1.42 2.49
C LYS A 345 -1.10 -2.10 3.66
N LEU A 346 -1.24 -1.52 4.84
CA LEU A 346 -0.73 -2.07 6.09
C LEU A 346 -1.79 -3.02 6.68
N VAL A 347 -1.39 -4.25 6.90
CA VAL A 347 -2.24 -5.32 7.43
C VAL A 347 -1.60 -5.84 8.71
N PRO A 348 -2.36 -6.02 9.81
CA PRO A 348 -1.81 -6.60 11.03
C PRO A 348 -1.43 -8.06 10.79
N THR A 349 -0.44 -8.54 11.53
CA THR A 349 -0.12 -9.96 11.62
C THR A 349 -0.78 -10.55 12.85
N ASP A 350 -0.82 -11.88 12.96
CA ASP A 350 -1.31 -12.54 14.17
C ASP A 350 -0.55 -12.10 15.42
N ILE A 351 0.78 -11.94 15.29
CA ILE A 351 1.62 -11.42 16.39
C ILE A 351 1.18 -9.99 16.75
N GLY A 352 0.93 -9.15 15.75
CA GLY A 352 0.45 -7.79 15.97
C GLY A 352 -0.91 -7.72 16.65
N MET A 353 -1.82 -8.62 16.30
CA MET A 353 -3.14 -8.73 16.92
C MET A 353 -3.00 -9.11 18.41
N VAL A 354 -2.24 -10.16 18.71
CA VAL A 354 -2.02 -10.66 20.08
C VAL A 354 -1.31 -9.61 20.94
N VAL A 355 -0.27 -8.97 20.42
CA VAL A 355 0.43 -7.89 21.17
C VAL A 355 -0.50 -6.71 21.43
N ASN A 356 -1.33 -6.35 20.45
CA ASN A 356 -2.33 -5.30 20.64
C ASN A 356 -3.30 -5.64 21.77
N ASP A 357 -3.87 -6.84 21.75
CA ASP A 357 -4.88 -7.26 22.72
C ASP A 357 -4.30 -7.36 24.13
N PHE A 358 -3.11 -7.94 24.25
CA PHE A 358 -2.38 -7.97 25.52
C PHE A 358 -2.12 -6.56 26.08
N LEU A 359 -1.67 -5.64 25.24
CA LEU A 359 -1.40 -4.27 25.68
C LEU A 359 -2.67 -3.49 25.99
N MET A 360 -3.76 -3.74 25.27
CA MET A 360 -5.07 -3.13 25.55
C MET A 360 -5.66 -3.61 26.86
N GLU A 361 -5.46 -4.88 27.20
CA GLU A 361 -5.95 -5.48 28.45
C GLU A 361 -5.15 -5.00 29.67
N HIS A 362 -3.83 -4.95 29.54
CA HIS A 362 -2.95 -4.73 30.68
C HIS A 362 -2.39 -3.31 30.80
N PHE A 363 -2.39 -2.53 29.71
CA PHE A 363 -1.83 -1.17 29.65
C PHE A 363 -2.74 -0.20 28.86
N PRO A 364 -4.05 -0.12 29.19
CA PRO A 364 -5.00 0.68 28.42
C PRO A 364 -4.62 2.17 28.36
N ASP A 365 -4.06 2.72 29.45
CA ASP A 365 -3.69 4.14 29.55
C ASP A 365 -2.55 4.50 28.58
N ILE A 366 -1.56 3.61 28.41
CA ILE A 366 -0.46 3.80 27.44
C ILE A 366 -0.95 3.68 26.00
N LEU A 367 -1.98 2.87 25.77
CA LEU A 367 -2.61 2.67 24.46
C LEU A 367 -3.68 3.71 24.15
N ASP A 368 -4.05 4.59 25.10
CA ASP A 368 -4.95 5.70 24.86
C ASP A 368 -4.38 6.61 23.77
N TYR A 369 -5.20 6.96 22.78
CA TYR A 369 -4.75 7.79 21.66
C TYR A 369 -4.31 9.19 22.09
N SER A 370 -4.86 9.71 23.18
CA SER A 370 -4.48 11.01 23.74
C SER A 370 -3.21 10.97 24.59
N PHE A 371 -2.63 9.80 24.87
CA PHE A 371 -1.47 9.64 25.77
C PHE A 371 -0.30 10.53 25.36
N THR A 372 0.13 10.47 24.10
CA THR A 372 1.25 11.30 23.61
C THR A 372 0.94 12.79 23.77
N ALA A 373 -0.25 13.22 23.41
CA ALA A 373 -0.65 14.64 23.51
C ALA A 373 -0.69 15.12 24.96
N LYS A 374 -1.16 14.28 25.88
CA LYS A 374 -1.15 14.58 27.34
C LYS A 374 0.27 14.74 27.88
N VAL A 375 1.16 13.80 27.54
CA VAL A 375 2.57 13.86 27.97
C VAL A 375 3.28 15.09 27.42
N GLU A 376 3.06 15.41 26.15
CA GLU A 376 3.64 16.62 25.52
C GLU A 376 3.12 17.90 26.16
N SER A 377 1.83 17.98 26.50
CA SER A 377 1.28 19.13 27.24
C SER A 377 1.96 19.35 28.58
N LYS A 378 2.24 18.26 29.30
CA LYS A 378 2.99 18.33 30.57
C LYS A 378 4.44 18.76 30.36
N PHE A 379 5.07 18.33 29.27
CA PHE A 379 6.41 18.83 28.92
C PHE A 379 6.41 20.34 28.60
N ASP A 380 5.36 20.85 27.97
CA ASP A 380 5.19 22.30 27.76
C ASP A 380 5.04 23.06 29.09
N GLU A 381 4.31 22.51 30.06
CA GLU A 381 4.19 23.07 31.43
C GLU A 381 5.54 23.06 32.17
N ILE A 382 6.31 21.96 32.03
CA ILE A 382 7.66 21.86 32.59
C ILE A 382 8.59 22.91 31.92
N ALA A 383 8.52 23.07 30.61
CA ALA A 383 9.34 24.05 29.88
C ALA A 383 9.04 25.49 30.29
N LYS A 384 7.80 25.79 30.69
CA LYS A 384 7.39 27.10 31.23
C LYS A 384 7.76 27.27 32.71
N GLY A 385 8.22 26.22 33.41
CA GLY A 385 8.49 26.24 34.83
C GLY A 385 7.24 26.12 35.73
N GLU A 386 6.09 25.77 35.14
CA GLU A 386 4.80 25.63 35.83
C GLU A 386 4.67 24.27 36.53
N LEU A 387 5.40 23.25 36.07
CA LEU A 387 5.41 21.89 36.62
C LEU A 387 6.86 21.41 36.85
N PRO A 388 7.21 20.92 38.07
CA PRO A 388 8.49 20.30 38.29
C PRO A 388 8.60 18.94 37.62
N TRP A 389 9.61 18.74 36.76
CA TRP A 389 9.75 17.51 35.99
C TRP A 389 9.88 16.23 36.84
N LYS A 390 10.44 16.35 38.07
CA LYS A 390 10.59 15.21 38.99
C LYS A 390 9.23 14.72 39.50
N GLU A 391 8.30 15.62 39.72
CA GLU A 391 6.94 15.27 40.16
C GLU A 391 6.23 14.50 39.07
N GLU A 392 6.28 15.00 37.84
CA GLU A 392 5.63 14.34 36.71
C GLU A 392 6.20 12.93 36.43
N ILE A 393 7.53 12.77 36.49
CA ILE A 393 8.15 11.44 36.33
C ILE A 393 7.76 10.51 37.50
N ASN A 394 7.70 11.00 38.70
CA ASN A 394 7.31 10.20 39.86
C ASN A 394 5.84 9.77 39.75
N ASP A 395 4.95 10.66 39.36
CA ASP A 395 3.53 10.36 39.19
C ASP A 395 3.31 9.31 38.07
N PHE A 396 4.01 9.47 36.94
CA PHE A 396 3.96 8.47 35.89
C PHE A 396 4.51 7.12 36.38
N TYR A 397 5.65 7.09 37.06
CA TYR A 397 6.28 5.87 37.52
C TYR A 397 5.41 5.14 38.57
N THR A 398 4.86 5.85 39.54
CA THR A 398 4.01 5.27 40.56
C THR A 398 2.69 4.73 40.02
N GLY A 399 2.17 5.31 38.96
CA GLY A 399 1.00 4.80 38.25
C GLY A 399 1.31 3.59 37.36
N PHE A 400 2.48 3.58 36.72
CA PHE A 400 2.80 2.60 35.64
C PHE A 400 3.56 1.36 36.19
N HIS A 401 4.58 1.55 37.04
CA HIS A 401 5.47 0.46 37.47
C HIS A 401 4.76 -0.69 38.20
N PRO A 402 3.78 -0.45 39.10
CA PRO A 402 3.03 -1.54 39.73
C PRO A 402 2.30 -2.45 38.76
N HIS A 403 1.89 -1.94 37.58
CA HIS A 403 1.31 -2.77 36.54
C HIS A 403 2.35 -3.73 35.92
N ILE A 404 3.59 -3.26 35.72
CA ILE A 404 4.71 -4.11 35.27
C ILE A 404 4.98 -5.22 36.27
N ASP A 405 5.08 -4.89 37.56
CA ASP A 405 5.35 -5.89 38.61
C ASP A 405 4.25 -6.95 38.67
N ARG A 406 3.00 -6.52 38.63
CA ARG A 406 1.85 -7.43 38.66
C ARG A 406 1.90 -8.39 37.45
N ILE A 407 2.14 -7.88 36.26
CA ILE A 407 2.13 -8.70 35.02
C ILE A 407 3.35 -9.63 34.97
N SER A 408 4.53 -9.18 35.45
CA SER A 408 5.74 -10.00 35.49
C SER A 408 5.61 -11.21 36.44
N THR A 409 4.76 -11.09 37.48
CA THR A 409 4.48 -12.16 38.44
C THR A 409 3.27 -13.02 38.09
N MET A 410 2.41 -12.59 37.13
CA MET A 410 1.27 -13.38 36.69
C MET A 410 1.75 -14.65 35.99
N ARG A 411 1.37 -15.81 36.49
CA ARG A 411 1.36 -17.04 35.74
C ARG A 411 0.18 -16.94 34.76
N MET A 412 0.47 -16.79 33.47
CA MET A 412 -0.57 -16.84 32.45
C MET A 412 -1.07 -18.29 32.35
N GLU A 413 -2.31 -18.53 32.76
CA GLU A 413 -2.98 -19.85 32.63
C GLU A 413 -3.08 -20.27 31.15
N HIS A 414 -3.24 -19.29 30.27
CA HIS A 414 -3.17 -19.49 28.81
C HIS A 414 -2.12 -18.54 28.23
N LYS A 415 -1.25 -19.06 27.37
CA LYS A 415 -0.29 -18.20 26.65
C LYS A 415 -1.07 -17.25 25.74
N ALA A 416 -0.75 -15.98 25.82
CA ALA A 416 -1.37 -14.97 24.95
C ALA A 416 -1.36 -15.43 23.50
N GLY A 417 -2.54 -15.42 22.84
CA GLY A 417 -2.69 -15.88 21.46
C GLY A 417 -2.85 -17.40 21.30
N GLU A 418 -3.14 -18.16 22.35
CA GLU A 418 -3.55 -19.56 22.23
C GLU A 418 -5.08 -19.66 22.07
N ARG A 419 -5.54 -20.36 21.03
CA ARG A 419 -6.94 -20.64 20.77
C ARG A 419 -7.15 -22.16 20.65
N LEU A 420 -8.01 -22.72 21.50
CA LEU A 420 -8.43 -24.11 21.38
C LEU A 420 -9.35 -24.26 20.17
N LEU A 421 -9.01 -25.16 19.25
CA LEU A 421 -9.79 -25.46 18.04
C LEU A 421 -10.77 -26.59 18.26
N GLY A 422 -10.44 -27.55 19.12
CA GLY A 422 -11.22 -28.75 19.39
C GLY A 422 -10.34 -29.92 19.78
N THR A 423 -10.77 -31.13 19.46
CA THR A 423 -10.07 -32.37 19.79
C THR A 423 -9.72 -33.11 18.50
N ASP A 424 -8.51 -33.67 18.43
CA ASP A 424 -8.08 -34.53 17.33
C ASP A 424 -8.86 -35.85 17.35
N PRO A 425 -9.63 -36.18 16.33
CA PRO A 425 -10.42 -37.42 16.29
C PRO A 425 -9.59 -38.71 16.39
N ALA A 426 -8.31 -38.65 15.96
CA ALA A 426 -7.44 -39.84 15.93
C ALA A 426 -6.81 -40.13 17.30
N SER A 427 -6.41 -39.12 18.05
CA SER A 427 -5.69 -39.27 19.32
C SER A 427 -6.52 -38.91 20.56
N GLY A 428 -7.67 -38.27 20.39
CA GLY A 428 -8.47 -37.74 21.51
C GLY A 428 -7.83 -36.55 22.22
N LYS A 429 -6.70 -36.01 21.71
CA LYS A 429 -5.94 -34.93 22.34
C LYS A 429 -6.45 -33.54 21.89
N PRO A 430 -6.32 -32.50 22.75
CA PRO A 430 -6.70 -31.14 22.37
C PRO A 430 -5.84 -30.61 21.24
N VAL A 431 -6.47 -29.86 20.34
CA VAL A 431 -5.84 -29.16 19.22
C VAL A 431 -5.93 -27.67 19.50
N SER A 432 -4.79 -27.03 19.65
CA SER A 432 -4.72 -25.56 19.83
C SER A 432 -3.85 -24.90 18.78
N VAL A 433 -4.17 -23.66 18.44
CA VAL A 433 -3.33 -22.80 17.61
C VAL A 433 -2.75 -21.71 18.49
N LYS A 434 -1.46 -21.41 18.31
CA LYS A 434 -0.75 -20.43 19.12
C LYS A 434 0.50 -19.87 18.43
N ILE A 435 1.07 -18.83 19.04
CA ILE A 435 2.35 -18.27 18.59
C ILE A 435 3.49 -19.05 19.24
N GLY A 436 4.30 -19.68 18.40
CA GLY A 436 5.55 -20.34 18.78
C GLY A 436 6.77 -19.46 18.54
N ARG A 437 7.97 -19.97 18.93
CA ARG A 437 9.25 -19.27 18.73
C ARG A 437 9.54 -18.86 17.28
N PHE A 438 9.00 -19.60 16.31
CA PHE A 438 9.26 -19.42 14.89
C PHE A 438 8.02 -18.95 14.11
N GLY A 439 6.99 -18.49 14.81
CA GLY A 439 5.72 -18.01 14.23
C GLY A 439 4.50 -18.82 14.66
N PRO A 440 3.33 -18.54 14.05
CA PRO A 440 2.08 -19.24 14.37
C PRO A 440 2.18 -20.74 14.07
N LEU A 441 1.67 -21.57 14.97
CA LEU A 441 1.66 -23.02 14.86
C LEU A 441 0.40 -23.64 15.46
N VAL A 442 0.04 -24.80 14.97
CA VAL A 442 -0.94 -25.70 15.61
C VAL A 442 -0.20 -26.72 16.47
N GLN A 443 -0.78 -27.01 17.62
CA GLN A 443 -0.30 -28.04 18.54
C GLN A 443 -1.39 -29.07 18.77
N ILE A 444 -1.04 -30.36 18.73
CA ILE A 444 -1.88 -31.47 19.17
C ILE A 444 -1.27 -32.04 20.47
N GLY A 445 -2.07 -32.12 21.52
CA GLY A 445 -1.66 -32.54 22.87
C GLY A 445 -1.14 -31.39 23.72
N ILE A 446 -0.89 -31.65 25.00
CA ILE A 446 -0.35 -30.71 25.97
C ILE A 446 1.05 -31.14 26.44
N ALA A 447 1.79 -30.20 27.06
CA ALA A 447 3.18 -30.47 27.46
C ALA A 447 3.30 -31.50 28.60
N ASP A 448 2.23 -31.72 29.36
CA ASP A 448 2.17 -32.63 30.50
C ASP A 448 1.64 -34.04 30.13
N ASP A 449 1.39 -34.29 28.83
CA ASP A 449 1.01 -35.61 28.33
C ASP A 449 2.21 -36.56 28.33
N ASP A 450 1.97 -37.89 28.47
CA ASP A 450 2.98 -38.92 28.37
C ASP A 450 3.72 -38.91 27.01
N GLU A 451 3.04 -38.48 25.97
CA GLU A 451 3.60 -38.27 24.64
C GLU A 451 3.86 -36.80 24.34
N LYS A 452 5.03 -36.49 23.78
CA LYS A 452 5.36 -35.11 23.39
C LYS A 452 4.35 -34.56 22.40
N PRO A 453 3.91 -33.27 22.60
CA PRO A 453 3.02 -32.61 21.68
C PRO A 453 3.56 -32.59 20.26
N ARG A 454 2.67 -32.70 19.27
CA ARG A 454 2.99 -32.54 17.85
C ARG A 454 2.75 -31.10 17.44
N PHE A 455 3.60 -30.58 16.54
CA PHE A 455 3.52 -29.19 16.09
C PHE A 455 3.54 -29.11 14.56
N ALA A 456 2.71 -28.22 14.00
CA ALA A 456 2.73 -27.86 12.59
C ALA A 456 2.62 -26.34 12.42
N SER A 457 3.46 -25.72 11.59
CA SER A 457 3.41 -24.29 11.32
C SER A 457 2.22 -23.94 10.42
N LEU A 458 1.58 -22.80 10.67
CA LEU A 458 0.56 -22.27 9.78
C LEU A 458 1.16 -21.90 8.42
N GLN A 459 0.35 -22.01 7.37
CA GLN A 459 0.70 -21.53 6.03
C GLN A 459 0.54 -20.00 5.95
N LYS A 460 1.14 -19.38 4.92
CA LYS A 460 1.13 -17.91 4.76
C LYS A 460 -0.25 -17.29 4.61
N ASN A 461 -1.21 -18.06 4.14
CA ASN A 461 -2.60 -17.67 3.93
C ASN A 461 -3.53 -18.05 5.08
N GLN A 462 -3.02 -18.61 6.16
CA GLN A 462 -3.77 -19.01 7.35
C GLN A 462 -3.43 -18.06 8.51
N SER A 463 -4.41 -17.81 9.38
CA SER A 463 -4.25 -16.99 10.58
C SER A 463 -4.72 -17.74 11.83
N ILE A 464 -4.20 -17.35 12.99
CA ILE A 464 -4.64 -17.89 14.28
C ILE A 464 -6.13 -17.61 14.49
N ALA A 465 -6.62 -16.47 14.02
CA ALA A 465 -8.00 -16.04 14.23
C ALA A 465 -9.00 -16.91 13.46
N ASP A 466 -8.65 -17.31 12.23
CA ASP A 466 -9.63 -17.85 11.28
C ASP A 466 -9.51 -19.36 11.05
N ILE A 467 -8.32 -19.96 11.33
CA ILE A 467 -8.08 -21.39 11.07
C ILE A 467 -9.09 -22.28 11.78
N THR A 468 -9.70 -23.20 11.03
CA THR A 468 -10.62 -24.19 11.56
C THR A 468 -9.89 -25.44 12.06
N LEU A 469 -10.59 -26.29 12.86
CA LEU A 469 -10.04 -27.57 13.31
C LEU A 469 -9.64 -28.46 12.13
N GLU A 470 -10.49 -28.54 11.10
CA GLU A 470 -10.23 -29.36 9.91
C GLU A 470 -8.97 -28.92 9.16
N GLU A 471 -8.83 -27.60 8.93
CA GLU A 471 -7.64 -27.04 8.29
C GLU A 471 -6.38 -27.26 9.14
N ALA A 472 -6.50 -27.13 10.46
CA ALA A 472 -5.41 -27.37 11.39
C ALA A 472 -4.93 -28.83 11.36
N LEU A 473 -5.84 -29.79 11.30
CA LEU A 473 -5.50 -31.21 11.21
C LEU A 473 -4.82 -31.55 9.89
N LYS A 474 -5.23 -30.94 8.78
CA LYS A 474 -4.57 -31.13 7.47
C LYS A 474 -3.09 -30.75 7.49
N LEU A 475 -2.66 -29.82 8.35
CA LEU A 475 -1.24 -29.45 8.46
C LEU A 475 -0.36 -30.60 8.97
N PHE A 476 -0.94 -31.56 9.71
CA PHE A 476 -0.23 -32.73 10.25
C PHE A 476 -0.16 -33.92 9.29
N GLU A 477 -0.85 -33.85 8.15
CA GLU A 477 -0.74 -34.83 7.08
C GLU A 477 0.64 -34.77 6.37
N LEU A 478 1.36 -33.65 6.54
CA LEU A 478 2.69 -33.45 6.01
C LEU A 478 3.77 -33.62 7.11
N PRO A 479 4.95 -34.20 6.80
CA PRO A 479 5.40 -34.66 5.49
C PRO A 479 4.74 -35.98 5.08
N ARG A 480 4.27 -36.05 3.82
CA ARG A 480 3.64 -37.24 3.24
C ARG A 480 4.64 -38.01 2.37
N THR A 481 4.75 -39.31 2.58
CA THR A 481 5.53 -40.18 1.69
C THR A 481 4.68 -40.57 0.49
N LEU A 482 5.13 -40.22 -0.71
CA LEU A 482 4.41 -40.45 -1.97
C LEU A 482 4.66 -41.88 -2.50
N GLY A 483 5.85 -42.39 -2.26
CA GLY A 483 6.32 -43.68 -2.73
C GLY A 483 7.84 -43.77 -2.68
N GLN A 484 8.42 -44.67 -3.49
CA GLN A 484 9.88 -44.81 -3.66
C GLN A 484 10.26 -44.55 -5.10
N SER A 485 11.33 -43.81 -5.29
CA SER A 485 12.00 -43.62 -6.58
C SER A 485 13.50 -43.81 -6.39
N GLU A 486 14.13 -44.58 -7.27
CA GLU A 486 15.58 -44.94 -7.19
C GLU A 486 15.99 -45.58 -5.85
N GLY A 487 15.09 -46.32 -5.20
CA GLY A 487 15.37 -46.96 -3.90
C GLY A 487 15.31 -45.99 -2.70
N LEU A 488 14.91 -44.72 -2.92
CA LEU A 488 14.77 -43.69 -1.91
C LEU A 488 13.29 -43.25 -1.77
N ALA A 489 12.88 -42.93 -0.55
CA ALA A 489 11.54 -42.42 -0.31
C ALA A 489 11.39 -41.00 -0.88
N VAL A 490 10.32 -40.78 -1.66
CA VAL A 490 9.88 -39.46 -2.15
C VAL A 490 8.89 -38.90 -1.16
N LYS A 491 9.18 -37.73 -0.63
CA LYS A 491 8.33 -37.06 0.38
C LYS A 491 7.87 -35.68 -0.11
N ALA A 492 6.60 -35.39 0.10
CA ALA A 492 6.06 -34.02 -0.05
C ALA A 492 5.98 -33.33 1.32
N ALA A 493 6.45 -32.11 1.40
CA ALA A 493 6.46 -31.33 2.65
C ALA A 493 6.39 -29.83 2.39
N ILE A 494 6.17 -29.06 3.46
CA ILE A 494 6.24 -27.59 3.44
C ILE A 494 7.44 -27.16 4.28
N GLY A 495 8.32 -26.37 3.70
CA GLY A 495 9.51 -25.84 4.35
C GLY A 495 9.53 -24.30 4.38
N ARG A 496 10.61 -23.75 4.92
CA ARG A 496 10.82 -22.28 5.05
C ARG A 496 10.63 -21.50 3.74
N PHE A 497 10.91 -22.16 2.61
CA PHE A 497 10.82 -21.53 1.28
C PHE A 497 9.55 -21.91 0.51
N GLY A 498 8.63 -22.64 1.13
CA GLY A 498 7.36 -23.09 0.55
C GLY A 498 7.29 -24.62 0.39
N PRO A 499 6.25 -25.14 -0.32
CA PRO A 499 6.08 -26.57 -0.59
C PRO A 499 7.22 -27.13 -1.43
N TYR A 500 7.63 -28.36 -1.12
CA TYR A 500 8.70 -29.05 -1.83
C TYR A 500 8.50 -30.58 -1.85
N VAL A 501 9.10 -31.19 -2.86
CA VAL A 501 9.33 -32.64 -2.92
C VAL A 501 10.78 -32.92 -2.53
N GLN A 502 11.01 -33.95 -1.74
CA GLN A 502 12.33 -34.41 -1.32
C GLN A 502 12.60 -35.83 -1.81
N LEU A 503 13.75 -36.01 -2.45
CA LEU A 503 14.32 -37.33 -2.78
C LEU A 503 15.75 -37.39 -2.24
N GLY A 504 15.99 -38.11 -1.14
CA GLY A 504 17.27 -38.13 -0.45
C GLY A 504 17.71 -36.72 -0.02
N LYS A 505 18.80 -36.20 -0.64
CA LYS A 505 19.33 -34.85 -0.41
C LYS A 505 18.82 -33.80 -1.41
N LEU A 506 18.04 -34.20 -2.41
CA LEU A 506 17.50 -33.31 -3.42
C LEU A 506 16.16 -32.74 -2.95
N TYR A 507 16.04 -31.41 -3.02
CA TYR A 507 14.82 -30.67 -2.71
C TYR A 507 14.34 -29.92 -3.95
N VAL A 508 13.09 -30.13 -4.35
CA VAL A 508 12.48 -29.55 -5.53
C VAL A 508 11.23 -28.77 -5.12
N SER A 509 11.16 -27.50 -5.42
CA SER A 509 9.97 -26.69 -5.10
C SER A 509 8.75 -27.17 -5.90
N ILE A 510 7.62 -27.30 -5.24
CA ILE A 510 6.32 -27.57 -5.87
C ILE A 510 5.79 -26.25 -6.44
N PRO A 511 5.39 -26.18 -7.71
CA PRO A 511 4.75 -25.01 -8.32
C PRO A 511 3.47 -24.60 -7.56
N LYS A 512 3.05 -23.33 -7.72
CA LYS A 512 1.87 -22.78 -7.00
C LYS A 512 0.55 -23.43 -7.41
N GLU A 513 0.51 -23.97 -8.60
CA GLU A 513 -0.64 -24.64 -9.20
C GLU A 513 -0.86 -26.04 -8.65
N MET A 514 0.14 -26.59 -7.95
CA MET A 514 0.13 -27.93 -7.37
C MET A 514 0.15 -27.86 -5.84
N SER A 515 -0.54 -28.79 -5.18
CA SER A 515 -0.60 -28.87 -3.72
C SER A 515 0.24 -30.01 -3.16
N PRO A 516 1.02 -29.80 -2.09
CA PRO A 516 1.77 -30.88 -1.43
C PRO A 516 0.87 -31.95 -0.82
N HIS A 517 -0.42 -31.64 -0.59
CA HIS A 517 -1.40 -32.58 -0.06
C HIS A 517 -1.95 -33.54 -1.12
N THR A 518 -1.96 -33.14 -2.40
CA THR A 518 -2.57 -33.92 -3.48
C THR A 518 -1.57 -34.43 -4.52
N ILE A 519 -0.35 -33.89 -4.57
CA ILE A 519 0.68 -34.28 -5.54
C ILE A 519 0.90 -35.80 -5.57
N THR A 520 0.92 -36.37 -6.76
CA THR A 520 1.17 -37.80 -6.96
C THR A 520 2.68 -38.13 -7.02
N LEU A 521 3.02 -39.42 -7.01
CA LEU A 521 4.40 -39.84 -7.15
C LEU A 521 4.92 -39.48 -8.55
N GLU A 522 4.13 -39.71 -9.59
CA GLU A 522 4.49 -39.43 -10.98
C GLU A 522 4.77 -37.92 -11.20
N GLU A 523 3.90 -37.05 -10.69
CA GLU A 523 4.10 -35.61 -10.75
C GLU A 523 5.38 -35.18 -10.01
N ALA A 524 5.65 -35.79 -8.86
CA ALA A 524 6.84 -35.51 -8.07
C ALA A 524 8.13 -35.97 -8.81
N GLU A 525 8.10 -37.12 -9.47
CA GLU A 525 9.21 -37.63 -10.29
C GLU A 525 9.45 -36.75 -11.52
N GLU A 526 8.40 -36.20 -12.11
CA GLU A 526 8.53 -35.24 -13.21
C GLU A 526 9.22 -33.95 -12.77
N LEU A 527 8.85 -33.41 -11.61
CA LEU A 527 9.51 -32.24 -11.02
C LEU A 527 10.98 -32.51 -10.71
N ILE A 528 11.30 -33.71 -10.19
CA ILE A 528 12.66 -34.14 -9.88
C ILE A 528 13.49 -34.26 -11.17
N ARG A 529 12.92 -34.87 -12.22
CA ARG A 529 13.57 -35.01 -13.53
C ARG A 529 13.84 -33.63 -14.15
N ALA A 530 12.84 -32.75 -14.20
CA ALA A 530 12.99 -31.41 -14.73
C ALA A 530 14.08 -30.62 -13.98
N LYS A 531 14.17 -30.79 -12.65
CA LYS A 531 15.21 -30.13 -11.83
C LYS A 531 16.60 -30.65 -12.17
N ARG A 532 16.77 -31.98 -12.35
CA ARG A 532 18.05 -32.58 -12.71
C ARG A 532 18.50 -32.20 -14.12
N GLU A 533 17.57 -32.14 -15.08
CA GLU A 533 17.84 -31.67 -16.44
C GLU A 533 18.26 -30.19 -16.44
N ALA A 534 17.57 -29.35 -15.66
CA ALA A 534 17.94 -27.97 -15.50
C ALA A 534 19.31 -27.77 -14.84
N GLU A 535 19.69 -28.63 -13.90
CA GLU A 535 21.01 -28.63 -13.26
C GLU A 535 22.09 -29.16 -14.21
N ALA A 536 21.81 -30.18 -15.00
CA ALA A 536 22.72 -30.72 -16.03
C ALA A 536 22.97 -29.69 -17.14
N ASN A 537 21.93 -28.97 -17.57
CA ASN A 537 21.99 -27.90 -18.57
C ASN A 537 22.51 -26.55 -18.05
N LYS A 538 22.87 -26.50 -16.76
CA LYS A 538 23.37 -25.26 -16.16
C LYS A 538 24.79 -24.94 -16.57
N LEU A 539 25.65 -25.96 -16.70
CA LEU A 539 27.03 -25.81 -17.14
C LEU A 539 27.08 -25.86 -18.67
N ILE A 540 27.40 -24.73 -19.31
CA ILE A 540 27.62 -24.65 -20.76
C ILE A 540 29.08 -25.00 -21.10
N ARG A 541 30.04 -24.42 -20.38
CA ARG A 541 31.46 -24.61 -20.57
C ARG A 541 32.25 -24.41 -19.28
N ASP A 542 33.23 -25.27 -19.03
CA ASP A 542 34.24 -25.11 -17.97
C ASP A 542 35.59 -24.89 -18.61
N PHE A 543 36.30 -23.86 -18.19
CA PHE A 543 37.61 -23.52 -18.74
C PHE A 543 38.77 -24.26 -18.03
N GLY A 544 38.49 -25.01 -16.96
CA GLY A 544 39.44 -25.88 -16.30
C GLY A 544 40.79 -25.22 -16.02
N THR A 545 41.86 -25.77 -16.62
CA THR A 545 43.23 -25.27 -16.44
C THR A 545 43.55 -24.01 -17.28
N GLU A 546 42.79 -23.71 -18.34
CA GLU A 546 43.00 -22.53 -19.18
C GLU A 546 42.61 -21.23 -18.46
N LEU A 547 41.55 -21.29 -17.65
CA LEU A 547 41.08 -20.17 -16.82
C LEU A 547 40.50 -20.72 -15.50
N PRO A 548 41.35 -21.01 -14.51
CA PRO A 548 40.93 -21.67 -13.29
C PRO A 548 39.78 -20.93 -12.58
N GLY A 549 38.79 -21.68 -12.11
CA GLY A 549 37.62 -21.12 -11.40
C GLY A 549 36.61 -20.39 -12.29
N THR A 550 36.71 -20.55 -13.63
CA THR A 550 35.82 -19.86 -14.58
C THR A 550 34.95 -20.82 -15.35
N GLN A 551 33.65 -20.57 -15.33
CA GLN A 551 32.63 -21.36 -15.99
C GLN A 551 31.64 -20.47 -16.74
N VAL A 552 31.10 -20.93 -17.86
CA VAL A 552 29.94 -20.37 -18.52
C VAL A 552 28.71 -21.15 -18.08
N LEU A 553 27.78 -20.47 -17.46
CA LEU A 553 26.61 -21.06 -16.87
C LEU A 553 25.32 -20.50 -17.50
N ASN A 554 24.31 -21.34 -17.61
CA ASN A 554 22.98 -20.92 -18.02
C ASN A 554 22.20 -20.41 -16.78
N GLY A 555 21.75 -19.15 -16.80
CA GLY A 555 21.05 -18.52 -15.70
C GLY A 555 19.62 -18.12 -16.06
N ARG A 556 18.84 -17.70 -15.07
CA ARG A 556 17.44 -17.25 -15.23
C ARG A 556 17.26 -16.13 -16.26
N PHE A 557 18.29 -15.32 -16.48
CA PHE A 557 18.28 -14.17 -17.39
C PHE A 557 19.15 -14.40 -18.63
N GLY A 558 19.50 -15.64 -18.92
CA GLY A 558 20.36 -16.07 -19.99
C GLY A 558 21.77 -16.48 -19.55
N PRO A 559 22.62 -16.91 -20.47
CA PRO A 559 23.98 -17.34 -20.22
C PRO A 559 24.87 -16.24 -19.62
N TYR A 560 25.77 -16.62 -18.71
CA TYR A 560 26.71 -15.70 -18.07
C TYR A 560 28.01 -16.43 -17.69
N ILE A 561 29.07 -15.66 -17.52
CA ILE A 561 30.37 -16.15 -17.04
C ILE A 561 30.37 -16.03 -15.51
N ALA A 562 30.69 -17.11 -14.82
CA ALA A 562 30.93 -17.16 -13.38
C ALA A 562 32.42 -17.39 -13.15
N HIS A 563 33.13 -16.42 -12.57
CA HIS A 563 34.54 -16.55 -12.19
C HIS A 563 34.70 -16.48 -10.68
N THR A 564 35.34 -17.50 -10.11
CA THR A 564 35.68 -17.53 -8.69
C THR A 564 37.18 -17.28 -8.53
N PRO A 565 37.58 -16.03 -8.13
CA PRO A 565 38.99 -15.72 -7.89
C PRO A 565 39.59 -16.63 -6.81
N GLU A 566 40.89 -16.88 -6.89
CA GLU A 566 41.61 -17.69 -5.90
C GLU A 566 41.40 -17.10 -4.49
N GLY A 567 41.00 -17.95 -3.53
CA GLY A 567 40.69 -17.55 -2.16
C GLY A 567 39.28 -16.94 -1.95
N ALA A 568 38.53 -16.71 -2.99
CA ALA A 568 37.17 -16.15 -2.87
C ALA A 568 36.13 -17.26 -2.57
N ARG A 569 35.19 -16.97 -1.66
CA ARG A 569 34.09 -17.92 -1.32
C ARG A 569 32.89 -17.84 -2.28
N ARG A 570 32.84 -16.89 -3.20
CA ARG A 570 31.71 -16.66 -4.12
C ARG A 570 32.19 -16.22 -5.48
N PRO A 571 31.54 -16.70 -6.57
CA PRO A 571 31.86 -16.24 -7.91
C PRO A 571 31.42 -14.79 -8.15
N VAL A 572 32.14 -14.12 -9.03
CA VAL A 572 31.75 -12.87 -9.68
C VAL A 572 31.11 -13.23 -11.02
N ASN A 573 29.97 -12.65 -11.35
CA ASN A 573 29.24 -12.94 -12.56
C ASN A 573 29.39 -11.82 -13.59
N TYR A 574 29.74 -12.20 -14.83
CA TYR A 574 29.91 -11.28 -15.95
C TYR A 574 28.91 -11.63 -17.06
N ARG A 575 28.42 -10.62 -17.75
CA ARG A 575 27.45 -10.77 -18.83
C ARG A 575 28.15 -11.14 -20.13
N ILE A 576 27.50 -12.02 -20.89
CA ILE A 576 27.90 -12.31 -22.28
C ILE A 576 27.12 -11.34 -23.19
N PRO A 577 27.78 -10.62 -24.11
CA PRO A 577 27.12 -9.74 -25.06
C PRO A 577 26.11 -10.47 -25.94
N LYS A 578 25.03 -9.79 -26.32
CA LYS A 578 24.06 -10.33 -27.28
C LYS A 578 24.71 -10.53 -28.63
N GLY A 579 24.71 -11.76 -29.14
CA GLY A 579 25.30 -12.12 -30.43
C GLY A 579 26.55 -13.00 -30.31
N GLU A 580 27.13 -13.17 -29.13
CA GLU A 580 28.19 -14.15 -28.88
C GLU A 580 27.58 -15.48 -28.41
N ASP A 581 28.02 -16.59 -29.02
CA ASP A 581 27.57 -17.91 -28.62
C ASP A 581 28.31 -18.37 -27.36
N PRO A 582 27.59 -18.62 -26.24
CA PRO A 582 28.17 -19.00 -24.96
C PRO A 582 28.99 -20.29 -25.00
N ALA A 583 28.67 -21.20 -25.94
CA ALA A 583 29.35 -22.51 -26.07
C ALA A 583 30.72 -22.41 -26.78
N THR A 584 30.91 -21.38 -27.61
CA THR A 584 32.12 -21.22 -28.43
C THR A 584 33.09 -20.18 -27.91
N LEU A 585 32.76 -19.50 -26.77
CA LEU A 585 33.63 -18.48 -26.15
C LEU A 585 35.03 -19.07 -25.85
N THR A 586 36.08 -18.36 -26.32
CA THR A 586 37.47 -18.71 -26.00
C THR A 586 37.90 -18.17 -24.63
N ALA A 587 38.91 -18.76 -24.01
CA ALA A 587 39.44 -18.28 -22.72
C ALA A 587 39.93 -16.81 -22.82
N ASP A 588 40.53 -16.45 -23.93
CA ASP A 588 40.99 -15.06 -24.16
C ASP A 588 39.84 -14.08 -24.25
N ARG A 589 38.76 -14.44 -24.98
CA ARG A 589 37.57 -13.61 -25.05
C ARG A 589 36.88 -13.45 -23.70
N VAL A 590 36.85 -14.49 -22.89
CA VAL A 590 36.31 -14.44 -21.52
C VAL A 590 37.16 -13.52 -20.64
N ARG A 591 38.52 -13.53 -20.76
CA ARG A 591 39.38 -12.57 -20.04
C ARG A 591 39.10 -11.13 -20.45
N GLU A 592 38.94 -10.87 -21.75
CA GLU A 592 38.60 -9.55 -22.25
C GLU A 592 37.28 -9.04 -21.68
N LEU A 593 36.21 -9.86 -21.71
CA LEU A 593 34.89 -9.53 -21.18
C LEU A 593 34.92 -9.25 -19.67
N MET A 594 35.75 -9.97 -18.93
CA MET A 594 35.92 -9.74 -17.48
C MET A 594 36.62 -8.41 -17.25
N ILE A 595 37.72 -8.10 -17.98
CA ILE A 595 38.46 -6.85 -17.86
C ILE A 595 37.60 -5.65 -18.27
N GLU A 596 36.89 -5.73 -19.40
CA GLU A 596 35.98 -4.69 -19.87
C GLU A 596 34.91 -4.34 -18.83
N GLN A 597 34.30 -5.37 -18.18
CA GLN A 597 33.25 -5.16 -17.21
C GLN A 597 33.75 -4.72 -15.83
N ASP A 598 34.96 -5.10 -15.45
CA ASP A 598 35.60 -4.62 -14.21
C ASP A 598 36.07 -3.17 -14.36
N ALA A 599 36.50 -2.76 -15.56
CA ALA A 599 36.87 -1.37 -15.87
C ALA A 599 35.66 -0.44 -16.02
N ALA A 600 34.50 -0.95 -16.31
CA ALA A 600 33.26 -0.17 -16.42
C ALA A 600 32.82 0.36 -15.04
N PRO A 601 32.44 1.66 -14.93
CA PRO A 601 31.99 2.22 -13.66
C PRO A 601 30.78 1.42 -13.16
N ARG A 602 30.94 0.73 -12.04
CA ARG A 602 29.90 -0.09 -11.42
C ARG A 602 28.71 0.81 -11.08
N LYS A 603 27.61 0.69 -11.81
CA LYS A 603 26.30 1.18 -11.35
C LYS A 603 26.00 0.43 -10.05
N THR A 604 26.18 1.11 -8.92
CA THR A 604 25.93 0.56 -7.58
C THR A 604 24.45 0.24 -7.43
N THR A 605 24.05 -0.96 -7.80
CA THR A 605 22.84 -1.58 -7.27
C THR A 605 23.15 -1.97 -5.83
N ARG A 606 22.72 -1.14 -4.91
CA ARG A 606 22.85 -1.35 -3.46
C ARG A 606 22.15 -2.66 -3.06
N ARG A 607 22.94 -3.71 -2.96
CA ARG A 607 22.51 -4.99 -2.38
C ARG A 607 22.15 -4.73 -0.92
N ARG A 608 20.87 -4.97 -0.55
CA ARG A 608 20.44 -5.08 0.85
C ARG A 608 21.25 -6.20 1.50
N THR A 609 22.32 -5.84 2.21
CA THR A 609 22.93 -6.74 3.18
C THR A 609 21.94 -6.96 4.32
N LYS A 610 21.37 -8.16 4.42
CA LYS A 610 20.81 -8.65 5.66
C LYS A 610 21.98 -8.77 6.63
N ALA A 611 22.06 -7.85 7.59
CA ALA A 611 22.89 -8.04 8.77
C ALA A 611 22.33 -9.23 9.54
N ALA A 612 23.17 -10.23 9.72
CA ALA A 612 22.95 -11.28 10.70
C ALA A 612 23.26 -10.67 12.07
N LYS A 613 22.26 -10.58 12.92
CA LYS A 613 22.28 -10.97 14.34
C LYS A 613 20.89 -10.77 14.91
#